data_d145cff16a663712d6a58a6dba7d4150
#
_entry.id   d145cff16a663712d6a58a6dba7d4150
#
_cell.length_a   1.000
_cell.length_b   1.000
_cell.length_c   1.000
_cell.angle_alpha   90.00
_cell.angle_beta   90.00
_cell.angle_gamma   90.00
#
_symmetry.space_group_name_H-M   'P 1'
#
loop_
_entity.id
_entity.type
_entity.pdbx_description
1 polymer ?
#
loop_
_entity_poly.entity_id
_entity_poly.type
_entity_poly.pdbx_seq_one_letter_code
_entity_poly.pdbx_strand_id
1 'polypeptide(L)'
;MNKASYKLKGLPPIYCINLDGEPERWESAESMFKEWDIENYTRVSAYDGREDDLSDILKGKYPDGMSSSEVGCTTSHLKAMKMFLETDAPCALMMEDDCDISTALHWGFTWKDFYSKIPYDYDVIQLAIINPATVYAQLHRRFINDFSTACYLITRHHAEKLVRLHCRGDKYKIDQDSKPRAVADDLIYNSGNTFAIPLFLYKLELGSSIHDIHIHVFHKSSYEGIWQFWRSDSTNIEDWDKMFEYDPYFNRVPPGFENK
;
A
#
# COMPACT_ATOMS: atom_id res chain seq x y z
N MET A 1 14.91 7.21 -19.60
CA MET A 1 15.55 7.03 -18.27
C MET A 1 15.35 8.29 -17.46
N ASN A 2 14.67 8.20 -16.34
CA ASN A 2 14.37 9.32 -15.45
C ASN A 2 15.65 9.73 -14.70
N LYS A 3 16.00 11.03 -14.71
CA LYS A 3 17.20 11.52 -14.00
C LYS A 3 17.15 11.31 -12.48
N ALA A 4 15.97 11.07 -11.92
CA ALA A 4 15.75 10.83 -10.50
C ALA A 4 15.69 9.33 -10.12
N SER A 5 15.85 8.41 -11.08
CA SER A 5 15.76 6.95 -10.83
C SER A 5 16.73 6.47 -9.75
N TYR A 6 17.87 7.13 -9.59
CA TYR A 6 18.85 6.83 -8.53
C TYR A 6 18.25 6.91 -7.12
N LYS A 7 17.19 7.72 -6.92
CA LYS A 7 16.54 7.87 -5.61
C LYS A 7 15.80 6.60 -5.18
N LEU A 8 15.40 5.77 -6.13
CA LEU A 8 14.71 4.49 -5.90
C LEU A 8 15.65 3.28 -5.91
N LYS A 9 16.96 3.49 -6.02
CA LYS A 9 17.93 2.38 -5.94
C LYS A 9 17.88 1.71 -4.59
N GLY A 10 17.78 0.37 -4.61
CA GLY A 10 17.72 -0.46 -3.41
C GLY A 10 16.31 -0.71 -2.91
N LEU A 11 15.28 -0.40 -3.71
CA LEU A 11 13.93 -0.91 -3.46
C LEU A 11 13.98 -2.44 -3.30
N PRO A 12 13.25 -3.00 -2.31
CA PRO A 12 13.08 -4.44 -2.22
C PRO A 12 12.29 -4.99 -3.41
N PRO A 13 12.17 -6.32 -3.57
CA PRO A 13 11.33 -6.91 -4.61
C PRO A 13 9.91 -6.34 -4.57
N ILE A 14 9.38 -6.01 -5.76
CA ILE A 14 8.02 -5.49 -5.93
C ILE A 14 7.12 -6.61 -6.42
N TYR A 15 5.98 -6.80 -5.76
CA TYR A 15 4.89 -7.67 -6.20
C TYR A 15 3.72 -6.77 -6.61
N CYS A 16 3.56 -6.58 -7.92
CA CYS A 16 2.55 -5.69 -8.49
C CYS A 16 1.29 -6.46 -8.86
N ILE A 17 0.20 -6.15 -8.16
CA ILE A 17 -1.10 -6.80 -8.28
C ILE A 17 -1.87 -6.13 -9.41
N ASN A 18 -2.33 -6.92 -10.39
CA ASN A 18 -3.07 -6.45 -11.55
C ASN A 18 -4.08 -7.51 -12.01
N LEU A 19 -5.28 -7.08 -12.36
CA LEU A 19 -6.31 -7.93 -12.96
C LEU A 19 -5.92 -8.35 -14.37
N ASP A 20 -6.12 -9.61 -14.72
CA ASP A 20 -5.80 -10.10 -16.06
C ASP A 20 -6.66 -9.46 -17.14
N GLY A 21 -7.88 -9.05 -16.80
CA GLY A 21 -8.78 -8.29 -17.66
C GLY A 21 -8.41 -6.81 -17.87
N GLU A 22 -7.35 -6.32 -17.21
CA GLU A 22 -6.91 -4.90 -17.27
C GLU A 22 -5.48 -4.77 -17.83
N PRO A 23 -5.22 -5.19 -19.09
CA PRO A 23 -3.88 -5.18 -19.65
C PRO A 23 -3.29 -3.77 -19.79
N GLU A 24 -4.12 -2.76 -20.07
CA GLU A 24 -3.66 -1.37 -20.21
C GLU A 24 -3.10 -0.80 -18.88
N ARG A 25 -3.71 -1.19 -17.76
CA ARG A 25 -3.20 -0.83 -16.42
C ARG A 25 -1.84 -1.48 -16.17
N TRP A 26 -1.67 -2.75 -16.58
CA TRP A 26 -0.39 -3.42 -16.49
C TRP A 26 0.69 -2.74 -17.34
N GLU A 27 0.37 -2.41 -18.60
CA GLU A 27 1.30 -1.70 -19.49
C GLU A 27 1.72 -0.34 -18.90
N SER A 28 0.78 0.36 -18.26
CA SER A 28 1.08 1.62 -17.55
C SER A 28 2.04 1.42 -16.37
N ALA A 29 1.82 0.37 -15.55
CA ALA A 29 2.71 0.05 -14.42
C ALA A 29 4.10 -0.39 -14.91
N GLU A 30 4.16 -1.25 -15.93
CA GLU A 30 5.43 -1.71 -16.50
C GLU A 30 6.21 -0.57 -17.17
N SER A 31 5.52 0.36 -17.84
CA SER A 31 6.14 1.56 -18.39
C SER A 31 6.77 2.43 -17.30
N MET A 32 6.08 2.61 -16.18
CA MET A 32 6.60 3.32 -15.02
C MET A 32 7.85 2.63 -14.46
N PHE A 33 7.85 1.30 -14.30
CA PHE A 33 9.03 0.58 -13.84
C PHE A 33 10.24 0.77 -14.78
N LYS A 34 10.01 0.69 -16.08
CA LYS A 34 11.08 0.93 -17.10
C LYS A 34 11.59 2.37 -17.05
N GLU A 35 10.73 3.36 -16.91
CA GLU A 35 11.13 4.77 -16.80
C GLU A 35 12.04 5.00 -15.58
N TRP A 36 11.77 4.33 -14.47
CA TRP A 36 12.48 4.50 -13.21
C TRP A 36 13.62 3.50 -12.99
N ASP A 37 14.03 2.73 -13.99
CA ASP A 37 15.08 1.69 -13.90
C ASP A 37 14.81 0.64 -12.81
N ILE A 38 13.55 0.28 -12.61
CA ILE A 38 13.15 -0.76 -11.67
C ILE A 38 13.05 -2.07 -12.43
N GLU A 39 13.92 -3.03 -12.09
CA GLU A 39 13.99 -4.35 -12.75
C GLU A 39 13.44 -5.48 -11.87
N ASN A 40 13.46 -5.30 -10.54
CA ASN A 40 13.06 -6.34 -9.58
C ASN A 40 11.58 -6.25 -9.24
N TYR A 41 10.73 -6.60 -10.21
CA TYR A 41 9.27 -6.67 -10.01
C TYR A 41 8.69 -7.96 -10.55
N THR A 42 7.60 -8.40 -9.96
CA THR A 42 6.82 -9.56 -10.36
C THR A 42 5.36 -9.16 -10.48
N ARG A 43 4.73 -9.44 -11.63
CA ARG A 43 3.28 -9.29 -11.79
C ARG A 43 2.56 -10.39 -11.02
N VAL A 44 1.57 -10.00 -10.25
CA VAL A 44 0.66 -10.91 -9.56
C VAL A 44 -0.71 -10.81 -10.22
N SER A 45 -1.13 -11.88 -10.90
CA SER A 45 -2.49 -11.99 -11.46
C SER A 45 -3.50 -11.98 -10.32
N ALA A 46 -4.32 -10.95 -10.25
CA ALA A 46 -5.31 -10.72 -9.21
C ALA A 46 -6.58 -11.58 -9.42
N TYR A 47 -7.31 -11.83 -8.34
CA TYR A 47 -8.64 -12.43 -8.40
C TYR A 47 -9.68 -11.35 -8.69
N ASP A 48 -10.46 -11.52 -9.76
CA ASP A 48 -11.52 -10.58 -10.14
C ASP A 48 -12.86 -10.93 -9.48
N GLY A 49 -13.18 -10.23 -8.40
CA GLY A 49 -14.46 -10.40 -7.72
C GLY A 49 -15.64 -9.69 -8.39
N ARG A 50 -15.43 -8.97 -9.48
CA ARG A 50 -16.52 -8.31 -10.21
C ARG A 50 -17.28 -9.30 -11.11
N GLU A 51 -16.57 -10.26 -11.68
CA GLU A 51 -17.08 -11.19 -12.67
C GLU A 51 -17.16 -12.64 -12.17
N ASP A 52 -16.30 -13.01 -11.19
CA ASP A 52 -16.14 -14.37 -10.72
C ASP A 52 -16.82 -14.62 -9.38
N ASP A 53 -17.42 -15.81 -9.22
CA ASP A 53 -17.74 -16.36 -7.90
C ASP A 53 -16.48 -16.89 -7.26
N LEU A 54 -15.96 -16.15 -6.27
CA LEU A 54 -14.74 -16.48 -5.56
C LEU A 54 -14.89 -17.58 -4.50
N SER A 55 -16.06 -18.23 -4.40
CA SER A 55 -16.31 -19.31 -3.42
C SER A 55 -15.30 -20.47 -3.57
N ASP A 56 -14.86 -20.74 -4.79
CA ASP A 56 -13.93 -21.85 -5.07
C ASP A 56 -12.53 -21.61 -4.52
N ILE A 57 -12.11 -20.36 -4.34
CA ILE A 57 -10.82 -20.05 -3.74
C ILE A 57 -10.91 -19.86 -2.22
N LEU A 58 -12.12 -19.85 -1.66
CA LEU A 58 -12.32 -19.67 -0.22
C LEU A 58 -12.42 -21.01 0.51
N LYS A 59 -12.01 -21.00 1.77
CA LYS A 59 -12.22 -22.07 2.73
C LYS A 59 -13.06 -21.57 3.89
N GLY A 60 -14.22 -22.18 4.06
CA GLY A 60 -15.17 -21.78 5.08
C GLY A 60 -16.36 -21.03 4.47
N LYS A 61 -17.01 -20.21 5.28
CA LYS A 61 -18.14 -19.40 4.85
C LYS A 61 -17.66 -18.21 4.02
N TYR A 62 -18.42 -17.81 3.02
CA TYR A 62 -18.18 -16.54 2.35
C TYR A 62 -18.32 -15.39 3.36
N PRO A 63 -17.39 -14.43 3.40
CA PRO A 63 -17.39 -13.39 4.44
C PRO A 63 -18.63 -12.48 4.32
N ASP A 64 -19.45 -12.44 5.35
CA ASP A 64 -20.59 -11.53 5.43
C ASP A 64 -20.06 -10.08 5.53
N GLY A 65 -20.66 -9.16 4.80
CA GLY A 65 -20.33 -7.73 4.86
C GLY A 65 -19.08 -7.32 4.07
N MET A 66 -18.56 -8.19 3.19
CA MET A 66 -17.59 -7.86 2.15
C MET A 66 -18.22 -8.01 0.78
N SER A 67 -17.92 -7.08 -0.12
CA SER A 67 -18.23 -7.25 -1.54
C SER A 67 -17.29 -8.28 -2.18
N SER A 68 -17.69 -8.85 -3.32
CA SER A 68 -16.83 -9.79 -4.06
C SER A 68 -15.51 -9.13 -4.49
N SER A 69 -15.55 -7.83 -4.85
CA SER A 69 -14.33 -7.07 -5.18
C SER A 69 -13.40 -6.90 -3.97
N GLU A 70 -13.94 -6.66 -2.76
CA GLU A 70 -13.13 -6.62 -1.53
C GLU A 70 -12.51 -7.99 -1.21
N VAL A 71 -13.24 -9.08 -1.45
CA VAL A 71 -12.73 -10.45 -1.32
C VAL A 71 -11.61 -10.69 -2.34
N GLY A 72 -11.81 -10.30 -3.62
CA GLY A 72 -10.81 -10.39 -4.67
C GLY A 72 -9.54 -9.62 -4.32
N CYS A 73 -9.66 -8.37 -3.86
CA CYS A 73 -8.55 -7.55 -3.41
C CYS A 73 -7.77 -8.24 -2.27
N THR A 74 -8.44 -8.60 -1.17
CA THR A 74 -7.80 -9.23 -0.01
C THR A 74 -7.07 -10.52 -0.37
N THR A 75 -7.69 -11.39 -1.16
CA THR A 75 -7.08 -12.66 -1.56
C THR A 75 -5.93 -12.47 -2.53
N SER A 76 -5.96 -11.43 -3.39
CA SER A 76 -4.86 -11.07 -4.27
C SER A 76 -3.63 -10.57 -3.49
N HIS A 77 -3.81 -9.77 -2.45
CA HIS A 77 -2.71 -9.40 -1.55
C HIS A 77 -2.12 -10.60 -0.81
N LEU A 78 -2.94 -11.53 -0.32
CA LEU A 78 -2.47 -12.78 0.28
C LEU A 78 -1.72 -13.66 -0.73
N LYS A 79 -2.16 -13.68 -2.01
CA LYS A 79 -1.45 -14.36 -3.10
C LYS A 79 -0.08 -13.74 -3.33
N ALA A 80 0.01 -12.41 -3.38
CA ALA A 80 1.27 -11.69 -3.51
C ALA A 80 2.24 -12.02 -2.36
N MET A 81 1.74 -12.07 -1.12
CA MET A 81 2.55 -12.47 0.03
C MET A 81 3.03 -13.93 -0.07
N LYS A 82 2.20 -14.87 -0.54
CA LYS A 82 2.64 -16.26 -0.79
C LYS A 82 3.80 -16.30 -1.79
N MET A 83 3.70 -15.57 -2.90
CA MET A 83 4.77 -15.50 -3.90
C MET A 83 6.04 -14.86 -3.34
N PHE A 84 5.92 -13.80 -2.55
CA PHE A 84 7.05 -13.20 -1.84
C PHE A 84 7.77 -14.21 -0.94
N LEU A 85 7.04 -15.03 -0.21
CA LEU A 85 7.61 -16.02 0.71
C LEU A 85 8.33 -17.18 0.01
N GLU A 86 8.20 -17.33 -1.30
CA GLU A 86 8.99 -18.25 -2.12
C GLU A 86 10.43 -17.77 -2.34
N THR A 87 10.75 -16.53 -2.00
CA THR A 87 12.11 -15.94 -2.06
C THR A 87 12.71 -15.84 -0.66
N ASP A 88 14.00 -15.48 -0.56
CA ASP A 88 14.69 -15.25 0.72
C ASP A 88 14.74 -13.76 1.13
N ALA A 89 14.07 -12.86 0.40
CA ALA A 89 14.09 -11.44 0.69
C ALA A 89 13.51 -11.15 2.10
N PRO A 90 14.10 -10.24 2.89
CA PRO A 90 13.64 -9.93 4.25
C PRO A 90 12.37 -9.09 4.29
N CYS A 91 12.10 -8.36 3.22
CA CYS A 91 10.91 -7.53 3.03
C CYS A 91 10.59 -7.39 1.55
N ALA A 92 9.38 -6.92 1.24
CA ALA A 92 8.93 -6.67 -0.13
C ALA A 92 8.00 -5.45 -0.19
N LEU A 93 7.91 -4.83 -1.36
CA LEU A 93 6.84 -3.90 -1.67
C LEU A 93 5.67 -4.67 -2.30
N MET A 94 4.51 -4.53 -1.71
CA MET A 94 3.25 -4.91 -2.33
C MET A 94 2.66 -3.65 -2.97
N MET A 95 2.31 -3.74 -4.25
CA MET A 95 1.90 -2.60 -5.04
C MET A 95 0.68 -2.98 -5.89
N GLU A 96 -0.29 -2.09 -6.00
CA GLU A 96 -1.36 -2.20 -7.00
C GLU A 96 -0.92 -1.51 -8.30
N ASP A 97 -1.54 -1.85 -9.40
CA ASP A 97 -1.19 -1.36 -10.75
C ASP A 97 -1.45 0.13 -10.96
N ASP A 98 -2.21 0.74 -10.07
CA ASP A 98 -2.47 2.18 -10.04
C ASP A 98 -1.52 2.98 -9.14
N CYS A 99 -0.57 2.36 -8.49
CA CYS A 99 0.43 3.10 -7.73
C CYS A 99 1.26 4.03 -8.64
N ASP A 100 1.55 5.24 -8.15
CA ASP A 100 2.38 6.24 -8.82
C ASP A 100 3.56 6.64 -7.94
N ILE A 101 4.76 6.36 -8.42
CA ILE A 101 6.03 6.65 -7.74
C ILE A 101 6.65 7.97 -8.15
N SER A 102 5.97 8.77 -8.96
CA SER A 102 6.49 10.03 -9.54
C SER A 102 6.83 11.10 -8.50
N THR A 103 6.25 11.03 -7.31
CA THR A 103 6.61 11.88 -6.17
C THR A 103 8.11 11.84 -5.84
N ALA A 104 8.79 10.74 -6.17
CA ALA A 104 10.24 10.61 -5.97
C ALA A 104 11.05 11.69 -6.75
N LEU A 105 10.49 12.32 -7.76
CA LEU A 105 11.08 13.50 -8.41
C LEU A 105 11.37 14.62 -7.40
N HIS A 106 10.49 14.78 -6.42
CA HIS A 106 10.51 15.87 -5.44
C HIS A 106 11.24 15.53 -4.15
N TRP A 107 11.67 14.28 -3.93
CA TRP A 107 12.37 13.89 -2.72
C TRP A 107 13.75 14.57 -2.63
N GLY A 108 14.12 15.06 -1.46
CA GLY A 108 15.49 15.48 -1.14
C GLY A 108 16.34 14.37 -0.53
N PHE A 109 15.87 13.12 -0.60
CA PHE A 109 16.48 11.91 -0.05
C PHE A 109 16.37 10.75 -1.06
N THR A 110 17.00 9.63 -0.71
CA THR A 110 16.89 8.37 -1.48
C THR A 110 16.08 7.34 -0.69
N TRP A 111 15.63 6.28 -1.37
CA TRP A 111 15.01 5.13 -0.69
C TRP A 111 15.90 4.56 0.43
N LYS A 112 17.21 4.53 0.19
CA LYS A 112 18.18 4.05 1.18
C LYS A 112 18.21 4.93 2.44
N ASP A 113 18.12 6.25 2.26
CA ASP A 113 18.07 7.18 3.40
C ASP A 113 16.80 6.95 4.21
N PHE A 114 15.64 6.90 3.55
CA PHE A 114 14.37 6.57 4.18
C PHE A 114 14.42 5.23 4.92
N TYR A 115 14.86 4.16 4.24
CA TYR A 115 14.88 2.82 4.81
C TYR A 115 15.79 2.70 6.04
N SER A 116 16.84 3.49 6.10
CA SER A 116 17.76 3.54 7.26
C SER A 116 17.19 4.23 8.49
N LYS A 117 16.07 4.96 8.35
CA LYS A 117 15.46 5.79 9.41
C LYS A 117 14.13 5.25 9.93
N ILE A 118 13.51 4.29 9.22
CA ILE A 118 12.24 3.71 9.69
C ILE A 118 12.43 2.93 10.99
N PRO A 119 11.41 2.84 11.85
CA PRO A 119 11.46 2.06 13.08
C PRO A 119 11.84 0.60 12.80
N TYR A 120 12.82 0.07 13.48
CA TYR A 120 13.35 -1.29 13.26
C TYR A 120 12.31 -2.40 13.55
N ASP A 121 11.29 -2.09 14.34
CA ASP A 121 10.23 -3.01 14.77
C ASP A 121 8.96 -2.92 13.92
N TYR A 122 9.03 -2.29 12.74
CA TYR A 122 7.87 -2.23 11.85
C TYR A 122 7.51 -3.62 11.31
N ASP A 123 6.23 -3.87 11.18
CA ASP A 123 5.68 -4.99 10.41
C ASP A 123 5.30 -4.54 9.00
N VAL A 124 4.66 -3.36 8.91
CA VAL A 124 4.22 -2.75 7.64
C VAL A 124 4.48 -1.24 7.67
N ILE A 125 4.92 -0.70 6.52
CA ILE A 125 4.91 0.75 6.27
C ILE A 125 3.96 1.02 5.11
N GLN A 126 2.85 1.69 5.35
CA GLN A 126 1.94 2.16 4.31
C GLN A 126 2.55 3.37 3.61
N LEU A 127 2.70 3.29 2.28
CA LEU A 127 3.42 4.29 1.47
C LEU A 127 2.52 5.11 0.56
N ALA A 128 1.31 4.64 0.29
CA ALA A 128 0.26 5.37 -0.41
C ALA A 128 -0.98 5.45 0.49
N ILE A 129 -1.50 6.65 0.70
CA ILE A 129 -2.53 6.91 1.72
C ILE A 129 -3.71 7.62 1.08
N ILE A 130 -4.91 7.16 1.42
CA ILE A 130 -6.17 7.85 1.18
C ILE A 130 -6.75 8.16 2.55
N ASN A 131 -6.83 9.44 2.91
CA ASN A 131 -7.43 9.85 4.17
C ASN A 131 -8.53 10.88 3.93
N PRO A 132 -9.78 10.65 4.37
CA PRO A 132 -10.90 11.53 4.10
C PRO A 132 -10.80 12.90 4.80
N ALA A 133 -9.92 13.03 5.80
CA ALA A 133 -9.73 14.29 6.52
C ALA A 133 -8.45 15.00 6.06
N THR A 134 -7.29 14.57 6.54
CA THR A 134 -6.01 15.20 6.23
C THR A 134 -4.93 14.14 6.17
N VAL A 135 -4.14 14.15 5.10
CA VAL A 135 -2.97 13.29 4.99
C VAL A 135 -1.80 13.92 5.75
N TYR A 136 -1.20 13.14 6.62
CA TYR A 136 -0.04 13.57 7.40
C TYR A 136 1.25 13.14 6.71
N ALA A 137 2.10 14.10 6.33
CA ALA A 137 3.27 13.85 5.48
C ALA A 137 4.50 13.29 6.22
N GLN A 138 4.51 13.28 7.56
CA GLN A 138 5.60 12.69 8.35
C GLN A 138 5.33 11.22 8.65
N LEU A 139 6.38 10.46 8.93
CA LEU A 139 6.25 9.09 9.42
C LEU A 139 5.50 9.06 10.76
N HIS A 140 4.45 8.29 10.83
CA HIS A 140 3.59 8.19 12.00
C HIS A 140 3.04 6.78 12.17
N ARG A 141 2.54 6.46 13.35
CA ARG A 141 1.70 5.27 13.54
C ARG A 141 0.49 5.41 12.66
N ARG A 142 0.17 4.37 11.89
CA ARG A 142 -1.00 4.39 11.01
C ARG A 142 -2.26 4.74 11.79
N PHE A 143 -2.99 5.72 11.31
CA PHE A 143 -4.34 6.03 11.81
C PHE A 143 -5.36 5.10 11.16
N ILE A 144 -6.47 4.85 11.87
CA ILE A 144 -7.53 3.98 11.36
C ILE A 144 -8.12 4.48 10.03
N ASN A 145 -8.05 5.77 9.77
CA ASN A 145 -8.56 6.42 8.56
C ASN A 145 -7.51 6.57 7.44
N ASP A 146 -6.29 6.05 7.62
CA ASP A 146 -5.31 5.96 6.56
C ASP A 146 -5.62 4.71 5.74
N PHE A 147 -6.49 4.86 4.75
CA PHE A 147 -6.91 3.78 3.85
C PHE A 147 -5.92 3.63 2.70
N SER A 148 -6.09 2.60 1.90
CA SER A 148 -5.39 2.22 0.68
C SER A 148 -4.32 1.16 0.88
N THR A 149 -4.37 0.18 0.00
CA THR A 149 -3.36 -0.86 -0.18
C THR A 149 -2.55 -0.68 -1.48
N ALA A 150 -2.68 0.49 -2.12
CA ALA A 150 -2.01 0.79 -3.39
C ALA A 150 -0.49 0.60 -3.34
N CYS A 151 0.16 0.91 -2.20
CA CYS A 151 1.56 0.55 -1.97
C CYS A 151 1.91 0.47 -0.48
N TYR A 152 2.57 -0.62 -0.09
CA TYR A 152 3.13 -0.78 1.25
C TYR A 152 4.37 -1.68 1.26
N LEU A 153 5.27 -1.39 2.18
CA LEU A 153 6.41 -2.24 2.53
C LEU A 153 5.99 -3.21 3.62
N ILE A 154 6.27 -4.50 3.45
CA ILE A 154 5.93 -5.54 4.42
C ILE A 154 7.16 -6.38 4.77
N THR A 155 7.34 -6.69 6.05
CA THR A 155 8.38 -7.62 6.49
C THR A 155 8.00 -9.07 6.18
N ARG A 156 9.01 -9.93 5.98
CA ARG A 156 8.81 -11.37 5.85
C ARG A 156 8.03 -11.94 7.03
N HIS A 157 8.42 -11.57 8.24
CA HIS A 157 7.76 -12.03 9.47
C HIS A 157 6.24 -11.78 9.45
N HIS A 158 5.84 -10.57 9.04
CA HIS A 158 4.42 -10.23 8.99
C HIS A 158 3.68 -10.94 7.86
N ALA A 159 4.31 -11.05 6.69
CA ALA A 159 3.75 -11.83 5.58
C ALA A 159 3.54 -13.31 5.97
N GLU A 160 4.52 -13.94 6.64
CA GLU A 160 4.39 -15.31 7.17
C GLU A 160 3.24 -15.43 8.16
N LYS A 161 3.09 -14.44 9.05
CA LYS A 161 1.97 -14.39 10.00
C LYS A 161 0.63 -14.36 9.27
N LEU A 162 0.46 -13.47 8.30
CA LEU A 162 -0.78 -13.34 7.54
C LEU A 162 -1.08 -14.58 6.71
N VAL A 163 -0.10 -15.13 6.01
CA VAL A 163 -0.26 -16.35 5.23
C VAL A 163 -0.64 -17.54 6.15
N ARG A 164 0.01 -17.68 7.30
CA ARG A 164 -0.35 -18.73 8.28
C ARG A 164 -1.77 -18.57 8.81
N LEU A 165 -2.24 -17.36 9.03
CA LEU A 165 -3.58 -17.08 9.54
C LEU A 165 -4.65 -17.27 8.48
N HIS A 166 -4.39 -16.84 7.24
CA HIS A 166 -5.41 -16.68 6.22
C HIS A 166 -5.28 -17.61 5.00
N CYS A 167 -4.18 -18.36 4.86
CA CYS A 167 -4.03 -19.31 3.76
C CYS A 167 -4.11 -20.75 4.24
N ARG A 168 -4.72 -21.61 3.42
CA ARG A 168 -4.89 -23.07 3.67
C ARG A 168 -4.61 -23.83 2.37
N GLY A 169 -3.32 -24.02 2.05
CA GLY A 169 -2.89 -24.50 0.75
C GLY A 169 -3.24 -23.45 -0.33
N ASP A 170 -4.05 -23.85 -1.31
CA ASP A 170 -4.45 -22.97 -2.40
C ASP A 170 -5.74 -22.16 -2.12
N LYS A 171 -6.30 -22.31 -0.92
CA LYS A 171 -7.52 -21.61 -0.51
C LYS A 171 -7.24 -20.57 0.56
N TYR A 172 -8.11 -19.56 0.64
CA TYR A 172 -8.02 -18.46 1.59
C TYR A 172 -9.13 -18.58 2.65
N LYS A 173 -8.76 -18.40 3.90
CA LYS A 173 -9.69 -18.36 5.02
C LYS A 173 -9.81 -16.93 5.54
N ILE A 174 -10.84 -16.24 5.08
CA ILE A 174 -11.19 -14.86 5.44
C ILE A 174 -12.63 -14.76 5.96
N ASP A 175 -13.20 -15.90 6.36
CA ASP A 175 -14.48 -16.01 7.04
C ASP A 175 -14.31 -15.43 8.45
N GLN A 176 -14.79 -14.22 8.66
CA GLN A 176 -14.71 -13.59 9.95
C GLN A 176 -16.08 -13.38 10.55
N ASP A 177 -16.24 -13.95 11.74
CA ASP A 177 -17.30 -13.56 12.68
C ASP A 177 -16.84 -12.41 13.58
N SER A 178 -15.58 -11.96 13.45
CA SER A 178 -14.94 -10.96 14.32
C SER A 178 -14.58 -9.67 13.59
N LYS A 179 -14.58 -8.58 14.32
CA LYS A 179 -14.01 -7.30 13.87
C LYS A 179 -12.50 -7.26 14.17
N PRO A 180 -11.68 -6.58 13.36
CA PRO A 180 -12.06 -5.85 12.14
C PRO A 180 -12.47 -6.76 10.98
N ARG A 181 -13.12 -6.20 9.94
CA ARG A 181 -13.47 -6.94 8.71
C ARG A 181 -12.20 -7.45 8.03
N ALA A 182 -12.33 -8.50 7.21
CA ALA A 182 -11.21 -9.06 6.46
C ALA A 182 -10.90 -8.32 5.14
N VAL A 183 -11.30 -7.06 5.01
CA VAL A 183 -10.87 -6.20 3.90
C VAL A 183 -9.37 -5.99 3.97
N ALA A 184 -8.72 -5.80 2.83
CA ALA A 184 -7.27 -5.77 2.72
C ALA A 184 -6.62 -4.80 3.71
N ASP A 185 -7.11 -3.56 3.79
CA ASP A 185 -6.60 -2.56 4.75
C ASP A 185 -6.61 -3.06 6.20
N ASP A 186 -7.76 -3.55 6.65
CA ASP A 186 -7.93 -3.98 8.04
C ASP A 186 -7.11 -5.23 8.34
N LEU A 187 -7.11 -6.18 7.41
CA LEU A 187 -6.41 -7.45 7.58
C LEU A 187 -4.89 -7.23 7.63
N ILE A 188 -4.34 -6.41 6.74
CA ILE A 188 -2.91 -6.19 6.61
C ILE A 188 -2.40 -5.30 7.73
N TYR A 189 -3.05 -4.16 7.95
CA TYR A 189 -2.50 -3.11 8.78
C TYR A 189 -2.83 -3.25 10.26
N ASN A 190 -4.03 -3.75 10.60
CA ASN A 190 -4.43 -3.85 12.01
C ASN A 190 -3.88 -5.10 12.72
N SER A 191 -3.22 -5.99 11.98
CA SER A 191 -2.64 -7.22 12.53
C SER A 191 -1.18 -7.09 12.96
N GLY A 192 -0.53 -5.94 12.73
CA GLY A 192 0.87 -5.72 13.02
C GLY A 192 1.20 -4.31 13.52
N ASN A 193 2.51 -4.08 13.70
CA ASN A 193 3.06 -2.78 14.01
C ASN A 193 3.18 -1.96 12.72
N THR A 194 2.15 -1.16 12.43
CA THR A 194 2.02 -0.45 11.15
C THR A 194 2.28 1.03 11.31
N PHE A 195 3.14 1.54 10.45
CA PHE A 195 3.41 2.96 10.27
C PHE A 195 2.90 3.41 8.90
N ALA A 196 2.78 4.72 8.70
CA ALA A 196 2.33 5.32 7.47
C ALA A 196 3.13 6.58 7.12
N ILE A 197 3.38 6.77 5.84
CA ILE A 197 3.99 7.97 5.27
C ILE A 197 3.63 8.03 3.78
N PRO A 198 3.08 9.14 3.26
CA PRO A 198 2.63 9.24 1.87
C PRO A 198 3.80 9.49 0.91
N LEU A 199 4.68 8.50 0.72
CA LEU A 199 5.78 8.60 -0.23
C LEU A 199 5.33 8.47 -1.67
N PHE A 200 4.30 7.68 -1.93
CA PHE A 200 3.76 7.42 -3.27
C PHE A 200 2.30 7.88 -3.38
N LEU A 201 1.85 7.96 -4.61
CA LEU A 201 0.47 8.31 -4.96
C LEU A 201 -0.25 7.11 -5.61
N TYR A 202 -1.43 7.36 -6.08
CA TYR A 202 -2.24 6.45 -6.90
C TYR A 202 -2.81 7.23 -8.09
N LYS A 203 -3.02 6.56 -9.22
CA LYS A 203 -3.48 7.16 -10.47
C LYS A 203 -5.00 7.32 -10.43
N LEU A 204 -5.48 8.55 -10.20
CA LEU A 204 -6.92 8.84 -10.16
C LEU A 204 -7.65 8.52 -11.47
N GLU A 205 -6.97 8.72 -12.59
CA GLU A 205 -7.52 8.51 -13.94
C GLU A 205 -7.85 7.05 -14.25
N LEU A 206 -7.23 6.10 -13.52
CA LEU A 206 -7.50 4.67 -13.70
C LEU A 206 -8.75 4.21 -12.95
N GLY A 207 -9.36 5.08 -12.13
CA GLY A 207 -10.54 4.72 -11.35
C GLY A 207 -10.26 3.73 -10.23
N SER A 208 -11.31 3.33 -9.50
CA SER A 208 -11.25 2.27 -8.49
C SER A 208 -12.10 1.09 -8.95
N SER A 209 -11.53 -0.10 -8.93
CA SER A 209 -12.26 -1.34 -9.24
C SER A 209 -13.21 -1.76 -8.10
N ILE A 210 -13.13 -1.11 -6.94
CA ILE A 210 -13.84 -1.53 -5.72
C ILE A 210 -14.95 -0.55 -5.32
N HIS A 211 -14.69 0.76 -5.39
CA HIS A 211 -15.59 1.80 -4.86
C HIS A 211 -15.63 3.07 -5.71
N ASP A 212 -16.42 3.10 -6.78
CA ASP A 212 -16.55 4.26 -7.67
C ASP A 212 -16.99 5.55 -6.97
N ILE A 213 -17.88 5.45 -5.98
CA ILE A 213 -18.42 6.61 -5.27
C ILE A 213 -17.36 7.30 -4.41
N HIS A 214 -16.39 6.56 -3.87
CA HIS A 214 -15.36 7.10 -3.00
C HIS A 214 -14.32 7.93 -3.75
N ILE A 215 -14.13 7.71 -5.05
CA ILE A 215 -13.16 8.44 -5.90
C ILE A 215 -13.40 9.94 -5.85
N HIS A 216 -14.65 10.37 -5.97
CA HIS A 216 -14.97 11.79 -6.04
C HIS A 216 -14.94 12.51 -4.68
N VAL A 217 -15.08 11.78 -3.58
CA VAL A 217 -15.22 12.37 -2.24
C VAL A 217 -13.91 12.31 -1.44
N PHE A 218 -13.22 11.18 -1.46
CA PHE A 218 -12.04 10.97 -0.60
C PHE A 218 -10.72 10.89 -1.37
N HIS A 219 -10.69 10.16 -2.49
CA HIS A 219 -9.46 9.94 -3.24
C HIS A 219 -8.92 11.24 -3.81
N LYS A 220 -9.77 12.06 -4.42
CA LYS A 220 -9.33 13.31 -5.06
C LYS A 220 -8.72 14.29 -4.06
N SER A 221 -9.36 14.52 -2.91
CA SER A 221 -8.84 15.45 -1.91
C SER A 221 -7.52 14.99 -1.30
N SER A 222 -7.40 13.68 -1.01
CA SER A 222 -6.14 13.09 -0.53
C SER A 222 -5.04 13.20 -1.57
N TYR A 223 -5.34 12.87 -2.83
CA TYR A 223 -4.40 12.99 -3.94
C TYR A 223 -3.89 14.42 -4.10
N GLU A 224 -4.81 15.38 -4.17
CA GLU A 224 -4.46 16.79 -4.34
C GLU A 224 -3.59 17.31 -3.17
N GLY A 225 -3.92 16.93 -1.94
CA GLY A 225 -3.15 17.30 -0.75
C GLY A 225 -1.74 16.72 -0.74
N ILE A 226 -1.58 15.44 -1.04
CA ILE A 226 -0.26 14.79 -1.14
C ILE A 226 0.54 15.38 -2.30
N TRP A 227 -0.09 15.58 -3.44
CA TRP A 227 0.57 16.12 -4.63
C TRP A 227 1.02 17.55 -4.43
N GLN A 228 0.19 18.40 -3.78
CA GLN A 228 0.58 19.75 -3.40
C GLN A 228 1.77 19.73 -2.43
N PHE A 229 1.73 18.87 -1.41
CA PHE A 229 2.85 18.74 -0.49
C PHE A 229 4.15 18.45 -1.24
N TRP A 230 4.18 17.44 -2.10
CA TRP A 230 5.40 17.09 -2.82
C TRP A 230 5.86 18.16 -3.81
N ARG A 231 4.97 18.82 -4.52
CA ARG A 231 5.33 19.83 -5.54
C ARG A 231 5.69 21.19 -4.99
N SER A 232 5.17 21.55 -3.85
CA SER A 232 5.28 22.92 -3.32
C SER A 232 5.88 22.94 -1.93
N ASP A 233 5.25 22.29 -0.96
CA ASP A 233 5.59 22.44 0.45
C ASP A 233 6.90 21.74 0.78
N SER A 234 7.20 20.62 0.11
CA SER A 234 8.45 19.88 0.28
C SER A 234 9.70 20.69 -0.11
N THR A 235 9.56 21.70 -0.96
CA THR A 235 10.67 22.59 -1.35
C THR A 235 11.20 23.42 -0.19
N ASN A 236 10.42 23.56 0.88
CA ASN A 236 10.79 24.30 2.10
C ASN A 236 11.38 23.38 3.20
N ILE A 237 11.53 22.11 2.94
CA ILE A 237 12.12 21.16 3.90
C ILE A 237 13.64 21.34 3.88
N GLU A 238 14.19 21.90 4.95
CA GLU A 238 15.62 22.05 5.13
C GLU A 238 16.29 20.78 5.67
N ASP A 239 15.55 20.01 6.47
CA ASP A 239 16.02 18.81 7.13
C ASP A 239 15.02 17.64 6.91
N TRP A 240 15.35 16.80 5.95
CA TRP A 240 14.53 15.65 5.57
C TRP A 240 14.48 14.56 6.64
N ASP A 241 15.48 14.49 7.53
CA ASP A 241 15.51 13.49 8.60
C ASP A 241 14.31 13.68 9.53
N LYS A 242 13.87 14.91 9.76
CA LYS A 242 12.67 15.20 10.55
C LYS A 242 11.38 14.59 10.02
N MET A 243 11.32 14.33 8.73
CA MET A 243 10.18 13.68 8.11
C MET A 243 10.06 12.20 8.54
N PHE A 244 11.17 11.59 8.93
CA PHE A 244 11.26 10.19 9.31
C PHE A 244 11.39 9.98 10.82
N GLU A 245 11.54 11.05 11.60
CA GLU A 245 11.57 10.95 13.05
C GLU A 245 10.22 10.47 13.58
N TYR A 246 10.24 9.34 14.26
CA TYR A 246 9.10 8.82 15.00
C TYR A 246 9.38 8.89 16.48
N ASP A 247 8.59 9.70 17.20
CA ASP A 247 8.64 9.76 18.66
C ASP A 247 7.49 8.92 19.26
N PRO A 248 7.78 7.75 19.86
CA PRO A 248 6.75 6.89 20.42
C PRO A 248 6.04 7.50 21.64
N TYR A 249 6.63 8.52 22.25
CA TYR A 249 6.04 9.20 23.42
C TYR A 249 5.19 10.41 23.04
N PHE A 250 5.27 10.86 21.80
CA PHE A 250 4.44 11.93 21.28
C PHE A 250 3.18 11.35 20.63
N ASN A 251 2.07 11.36 21.34
CA ASN A 251 0.75 11.24 20.73
C ASN A 251 0.49 12.50 19.89
N ARG A 252 1.08 12.57 18.70
CA ARG A 252 0.75 13.62 17.75
C ARG A 252 -0.66 13.34 17.22
N VAL A 253 -1.63 14.04 17.75
CA VAL A 253 -2.94 14.13 17.15
C VAL A 253 -2.75 14.87 15.82
N PRO A 254 -3.14 14.29 14.66
CA PRO A 254 -3.00 14.97 13.38
C PRO A 254 -3.71 16.33 13.44
N PRO A 255 -3.20 17.33 12.71
CA PRO A 255 -3.92 18.60 12.54
C PRO A 255 -5.35 18.33 12.08
N GLY A 256 -6.34 18.85 12.81
CA GLY A 256 -7.77 18.63 12.56
C GLY A 256 -8.42 17.55 13.44
N PHE A 257 -7.66 16.75 14.19
CA PHE A 257 -8.16 15.80 15.20
C PHE A 257 -7.94 16.30 16.64
N GLU A 258 -7.51 17.55 16.80
CA GLU A 258 -7.44 18.17 18.12
C GLU A 258 -8.84 18.16 18.71
N ASN A 259 -8.98 17.52 19.89
CA ASN A 259 -10.24 17.51 20.62
C ASN A 259 -10.73 18.96 20.82
N LYS A 260 -11.81 19.28 20.14
CA LYS A 260 -12.56 20.50 20.43
C LYS A 260 -13.33 20.35 21.71
#